data_289dc4ceaa8ae66a4004138af0b786a2
#
_entry.id   289dc4ceaa8ae66a4004138af0b786a2
#
_cell.length_a   1.000
_cell.length_b   1.000
_cell.length_c   1.000
_cell.angle_alpha   90.00
_cell.angle_beta   90.00
_cell.angle_gamma   90.00
#
_symmetry.space_group_name_H-M   'P 1'
#
loop_
_entity.id
_entity.type
_entity.pdbx_description
1 polymer ?
#
loop_
_entity_poly.entity_id
_entity_poly.type
_entity_poly.pdbx_seq_one_letter_code
_entity_poly.pdbx_strand_id
1 'polypeptide(L)'
;MDATFRHRDGGSRRRRQRGIAALEFSLTLIMLLMFICGVLSFAVLFWMQQQLASAATDGARAAVFARFNGQPNVSAAACSAAMSAFSSGSAVVCVTTSTPCAWSGSGGQQANCATVGLTYNTQSWPLLATLQRLITTLPGMGPNWIPTRLHSQAVVQISQGTP
;
A
#
# COMPACT_ATOMS: atom_id res chain seq x y z
N MET A 1 -35.81 3.92 75.61
CA MET A 1 -35.58 5.03 74.66
C MET A 1 -34.63 4.51 73.58
N ASP A 2 -35.22 4.05 72.48
CA ASP A 2 -34.51 3.44 71.35
C ASP A 2 -33.97 4.53 70.41
N ALA A 3 -32.73 4.42 70.08
CA ALA A 3 -32.12 5.13 68.95
C ALA A 3 -31.44 4.15 68.03
N THR A 4 -32.25 3.47 67.20
CA THR A 4 -31.76 2.69 66.04
C THR A 4 -31.45 3.61 64.88
N PHE A 5 -30.20 4.04 64.74
CA PHE A 5 -29.73 4.76 63.59
C PHE A 5 -29.40 3.82 62.44
N ARG A 6 -30.31 3.75 61.49
CA ARG A 6 -30.18 2.88 60.30
C ARG A 6 -29.32 3.61 59.24
N HIS A 7 -28.07 3.27 59.17
CA HIS A 7 -27.18 3.74 58.09
C HIS A 7 -27.00 2.61 57.08
N ARG A 8 -27.85 2.58 56.05
CA ARG A 8 -27.70 1.69 54.91
C ARG A 8 -28.24 2.40 53.67
N ASP A 9 -27.40 3.13 52.94
CA ASP A 9 -27.67 3.45 51.53
C ASP A 9 -26.41 3.82 50.70
N GLY A 10 -25.21 3.47 51.15
CA GLY A 10 -23.96 3.81 50.42
C GLY A 10 -23.54 2.81 49.32
N GLY A 11 -24.14 1.62 49.26
CA GLY A 11 -23.63 0.54 48.45
C GLY A 11 -24.12 0.54 46.99
N SER A 12 -25.32 1.03 46.73
CA SER A 12 -25.94 0.95 45.39
C SER A 12 -25.46 2.01 44.41
N ARG A 13 -25.13 3.20 44.88
CA ARG A 13 -24.59 4.27 44.01
C ARG A 13 -23.20 3.99 43.49
N ARG A 14 -22.31 3.37 44.28
CA ARG A 14 -20.95 3.00 43.84
C ARG A 14 -20.94 1.90 42.75
N ARG A 15 -21.89 0.97 42.76
CA ARG A 15 -22.01 -0.06 41.73
C ARG A 15 -22.47 0.51 40.39
N ARG A 16 -23.38 1.49 40.39
CA ARG A 16 -23.87 2.14 39.19
C ARG A 16 -22.80 3.00 38.50
N GLN A 17 -21.97 3.69 39.29
CA GLN A 17 -20.86 4.50 38.76
C GLN A 17 -19.75 3.65 38.11
N ARG A 18 -19.49 2.44 38.61
CA ARG A 18 -18.52 1.52 38.02
C ARG A 18 -18.98 0.98 36.65
N GLY A 19 -20.26 0.82 36.42
CA GLY A 19 -20.80 0.40 35.12
C GLY A 19 -20.68 1.50 34.06
N ILE A 20 -20.89 2.76 34.40
CA ILE A 20 -20.79 3.89 33.45
C ILE A 20 -19.33 4.09 33.04
N ALA A 21 -18.40 4.08 33.97
CA ALA A 21 -16.96 4.20 33.67
C ALA A 21 -16.44 3.07 32.77
N ALA A 22 -16.96 1.85 32.94
CA ALA A 22 -16.60 0.71 32.08
C ALA A 22 -17.12 0.89 30.65
N LEU A 23 -18.32 1.46 30.46
CA LEU A 23 -18.87 1.75 29.14
C LEU A 23 -18.07 2.85 28.43
N GLU A 24 -17.72 3.94 29.14
CA GLU A 24 -16.91 5.02 28.62
C GLU A 24 -15.52 4.54 28.19
N PHE A 25 -14.88 3.72 29.06
CA PHE A 25 -13.59 3.11 28.74
C PHE A 25 -13.67 2.17 27.52
N SER A 26 -14.72 1.35 27.39
CA SER A 26 -14.87 0.45 26.25
C SER A 26 -15.07 1.22 24.95
N LEU A 27 -15.80 2.33 24.98
CA LEU A 27 -16.06 3.15 23.80
C LEU A 27 -14.79 3.88 23.33
N THR A 28 -14.01 4.42 24.27
CA THR A 28 -12.72 5.05 23.96
C THR A 28 -11.69 4.03 23.46
N LEU A 29 -11.70 2.84 24.05
CA LEU A 29 -10.81 1.73 23.63
C LEU A 29 -11.11 1.29 22.19
N ILE A 30 -12.38 1.16 21.81
CA ILE A 30 -12.78 0.79 20.44
C ILE A 30 -12.33 1.86 19.45
N MET A 31 -12.55 3.16 19.76
CA MET A 31 -12.08 4.25 18.90
C MET A 31 -10.56 4.25 18.75
N LEU A 32 -9.82 4.05 19.83
CA LEU A 32 -8.37 3.98 19.81
C LEU A 32 -7.88 2.80 18.96
N LEU A 33 -8.50 1.64 19.11
CA LEU A 33 -8.15 0.43 18.37
C LEU A 33 -8.43 0.59 16.87
N MET A 34 -9.56 1.21 16.48
CA MET A 34 -9.86 1.57 15.10
C MET A 34 -8.81 2.52 14.52
N PHE A 35 -8.38 3.52 15.29
CA PHE A 35 -7.35 4.45 14.86
C PHE A 35 -6.00 3.75 14.62
N ILE A 36 -5.58 2.90 15.56
CA ILE A 36 -4.33 2.12 15.43
C ILE A 36 -4.39 1.20 14.20
N CYS A 37 -5.50 0.48 14.01
CA CYS A 37 -5.68 -0.37 12.82
C CYS A 37 -5.63 0.45 11.52
N GLY A 38 -6.20 1.64 11.49
CA GLY A 38 -6.11 2.55 10.35
C GLY A 38 -4.68 2.94 10.03
N VAL A 39 -3.92 3.40 11.03
CA VAL A 39 -2.51 3.79 10.86
C VAL A 39 -1.66 2.63 10.37
N LEU A 40 -1.82 1.44 10.96
CA LEU A 40 -1.09 0.24 10.54
C LEU A 40 -1.42 -0.16 9.09
N SER A 41 -2.68 -0.07 8.70
CA SER A 41 -3.10 -0.36 7.32
C SER A 41 -2.46 0.60 6.31
N PHE A 42 -2.44 1.89 6.61
CA PHE A 42 -1.76 2.88 5.78
C PHE A 42 -0.25 2.64 5.71
N ALA A 43 0.39 2.36 6.84
CA ALA A 43 1.83 2.11 6.90
C ALA A 43 2.24 0.95 5.98
N VAL A 44 1.45 -0.12 5.96
CA VAL A 44 1.72 -1.28 5.09
C VAL A 44 1.50 -0.95 3.62
N LEU A 45 0.45 -0.18 3.26
CA LEU A 45 0.24 0.26 1.88
C LEU A 45 1.40 1.14 1.38
N PHE A 46 1.87 2.07 2.20
CA PHE A 46 3.03 2.91 1.89
C PHE A 46 4.30 2.08 1.70
N TRP A 47 4.53 1.13 2.58
CA TRP A 47 5.68 0.23 2.47
C TRP A 47 5.66 -0.57 1.17
N MET A 48 4.51 -1.14 0.80
CA MET A 48 4.34 -1.84 -0.48
C MET A 48 4.56 -0.92 -1.68
N GLN A 49 4.08 0.32 -1.62
CA GLN A 49 4.28 1.29 -2.70
C GLN A 49 5.75 1.66 -2.87
N GLN A 50 6.50 1.80 -1.78
CA GLN A 50 7.94 2.01 -1.82
C GLN A 50 8.69 0.81 -2.40
N GLN A 51 8.30 -0.41 -2.04
CA GLN A 51 8.86 -1.63 -2.61
C GLN A 51 8.62 -1.71 -4.12
N LEU A 52 7.41 -1.42 -4.59
CA LEU A 52 7.10 -1.37 -6.01
C LEU A 52 7.92 -0.30 -6.74
N ALA A 53 8.09 0.87 -6.14
CA ALA A 53 8.88 1.96 -6.73
C ALA A 53 10.36 1.58 -6.84
N SER A 54 10.95 1.01 -5.79
CA SER A 54 12.35 0.55 -5.84
C SER A 54 12.54 -0.57 -6.86
N ALA A 55 11.65 -1.56 -6.89
CA ALA A 55 11.71 -2.65 -7.85
C ALA A 55 11.56 -2.17 -9.31
N ALA A 56 10.69 -1.18 -9.57
CA ALA A 56 10.57 -0.57 -10.89
C ALA A 56 11.87 0.13 -11.32
N THR A 57 12.54 0.83 -10.40
CA THR A 57 13.83 1.48 -10.70
C THR A 57 14.94 0.47 -10.94
N ASP A 58 14.98 -0.64 -10.21
CA ASP A 58 15.95 -1.71 -10.43
C ASP A 58 15.72 -2.42 -11.77
N GLY A 59 14.46 -2.65 -12.13
CA GLY A 59 14.10 -3.12 -13.45
C GLY A 59 14.52 -2.18 -14.58
N ALA A 60 14.33 -0.86 -14.38
CA ALA A 60 14.77 0.15 -15.35
C ALA A 60 16.29 0.18 -15.51
N ARG A 61 17.06 0.07 -14.43
CA ARG A 61 18.53 -0.07 -14.49
C ARG A 61 18.95 -1.33 -15.24
N ALA A 62 18.31 -2.46 -14.95
CA ALA A 62 18.59 -3.71 -15.63
C ALA A 62 18.32 -3.62 -17.15
N ALA A 63 17.27 -2.86 -17.56
CA ALA A 63 17.00 -2.59 -18.97
C ALA A 63 18.17 -1.86 -19.65
N VAL A 64 18.76 -0.86 -19.01
CA VAL A 64 19.94 -0.14 -19.50
C VAL A 64 21.13 -1.07 -19.66
N PHE A 65 21.45 -1.85 -18.62
CA PHE A 65 22.57 -2.80 -18.66
C PHE A 65 22.38 -3.87 -19.73
N ALA A 66 21.16 -4.42 -19.88
CA ALA A 66 20.85 -5.39 -20.92
C ALA A 66 21.08 -4.81 -22.32
N ARG A 67 20.70 -3.55 -22.53
CA ARG A 67 20.91 -2.86 -23.81
C ARG A 67 22.38 -2.65 -24.10
N PHE A 68 23.17 -2.17 -23.11
CA PHE A 68 24.62 -1.99 -23.28
C PHE A 68 25.36 -3.28 -23.56
N ASN A 69 24.91 -4.40 -22.97
CA ASN A 69 25.50 -5.72 -23.19
C ASN A 69 24.99 -6.42 -24.45
N GLY A 70 24.20 -5.73 -25.31
CA GLY A 70 23.68 -6.29 -26.54
C GLY A 70 22.69 -7.44 -26.37
N GLN A 71 22.05 -7.55 -25.19
CA GLN A 71 21.08 -8.62 -24.96
C GLN A 71 19.83 -8.42 -25.82
N PRO A 72 19.33 -9.48 -26.48
CA PRO A 72 18.20 -9.36 -27.39
C PRO A 72 16.87 -9.06 -26.67
N ASN A 73 16.73 -9.49 -25.41
CA ASN A 73 15.49 -9.39 -24.61
C ASN A 73 15.63 -8.42 -23.42
N VAL A 74 15.72 -7.13 -23.71
CA VAL A 74 15.81 -6.07 -22.69
C VAL A 74 14.59 -6.09 -21.74
N SER A 75 13.40 -6.36 -22.26
CA SER A 75 12.18 -6.43 -21.48
C SER A 75 12.18 -7.60 -20.48
N ALA A 76 12.67 -8.75 -20.88
CA ALA A 76 12.78 -9.92 -19.99
C ALA A 76 13.79 -9.66 -18.87
N ALA A 77 14.95 -9.06 -19.18
CA ALA A 77 15.97 -8.70 -18.20
C ALA A 77 15.43 -7.67 -17.19
N ALA A 78 14.69 -6.65 -17.66
CA ALA A 78 14.08 -5.65 -16.83
C ALA A 78 13.04 -6.27 -15.85
N CYS A 79 12.13 -7.09 -16.38
CA CYS A 79 11.11 -7.72 -15.54
C CYS A 79 11.70 -8.76 -14.58
N SER A 80 12.70 -9.54 -14.97
CA SER A 80 13.35 -10.48 -14.06
C SER A 80 14.02 -9.77 -12.87
N ALA A 81 14.70 -8.65 -13.12
CA ALA A 81 15.32 -7.85 -12.07
C ALA A 81 14.26 -7.20 -11.17
N ALA A 82 13.20 -6.62 -11.74
CA ALA A 82 12.11 -6.03 -10.97
C ALA A 82 11.37 -7.07 -10.10
N MET A 83 11.15 -8.27 -10.62
CA MET A 83 10.46 -9.34 -9.91
C MET A 83 11.33 -10.03 -8.86
N SER A 84 12.65 -9.92 -8.93
CA SER A 84 13.56 -10.52 -7.93
C SER A 84 13.36 -9.97 -6.51
N ALA A 85 12.82 -8.76 -6.39
CA ALA A 85 12.49 -8.15 -5.09
C ALA A 85 11.24 -8.77 -4.43
N PHE A 86 10.47 -9.57 -5.18
CA PHE A 86 9.22 -10.17 -4.69
C PHE A 86 9.37 -11.69 -4.61
N SER A 87 8.75 -12.30 -3.59
CA SER A 87 8.69 -13.76 -3.50
C SER A 87 7.88 -14.34 -4.66
N SER A 88 8.30 -15.51 -5.15
CA SER A 88 7.56 -16.26 -6.15
C SER A 88 6.13 -16.53 -5.67
N GLY A 89 5.14 -16.10 -6.46
CA GLY A 89 3.72 -16.18 -6.10
C GLY A 89 3.09 -14.85 -5.66
N SER A 90 3.84 -13.75 -5.64
CA SER A 90 3.27 -12.42 -5.41
C SER A 90 2.34 -12.02 -6.57
N ALA A 91 1.22 -11.37 -6.24
CA ALA A 91 0.25 -10.86 -7.22
C ALA A 91 0.76 -9.59 -7.96
N VAL A 92 2.07 -9.56 -8.27
CA VAL A 92 2.73 -8.48 -9.00
C VAL A 92 2.82 -8.85 -10.48
N VAL A 93 2.38 -7.93 -11.33
CA VAL A 93 2.50 -8.05 -12.79
C VAL A 93 3.50 -7.00 -13.25
N CYS A 94 4.50 -7.45 -14.03
CA CYS A 94 5.47 -6.57 -14.67
C CYS A 94 5.13 -6.42 -16.16
N VAL A 95 5.13 -5.18 -16.63
CA VAL A 95 4.96 -4.83 -18.04
C VAL A 95 6.08 -3.86 -18.43
N THR A 96 6.77 -4.16 -19.53
CA THR A 96 7.78 -3.27 -20.11
C THR A 96 7.33 -2.83 -21.47
N THR A 97 7.43 -1.53 -21.73
CA THR A 97 7.15 -0.93 -23.03
C THR A 97 8.36 -0.11 -23.49
N SER A 98 8.65 -0.17 -24.79
CA SER A 98 9.68 0.67 -25.43
C SER A 98 8.98 1.65 -26.35
N THR A 99 9.10 2.94 -26.03
CA THR A 99 8.48 4.02 -26.78
C THR A 99 9.48 5.15 -26.99
N PRO A 100 9.31 5.99 -28.02
CA PRO A 100 10.08 7.23 -28.12
C PRO A 100 9.91 8.06 -26.84
N CYS A 101 11.01 8.62 -26.36
CA CYS A 101 10.97 9.50 -25.18
C CYS A 101 10.14 10.76 -25.46
N ALA A 102 9.52 11.31 -24.41
CA ALA A 102 8.79 12.57 -24.51
C ALA A 102 9.71 13.79 -24.72
N TRP A 103 11.02 13.61 -24.62
CA TRP A 103 12.05 14.62 -24.82
C TRP A 103 13.00 14.24 -25.96
N SER A 104 13.57 15.24 -26.63
CA SER A 104 14.60 15.03 -27.63
C SER A 104 15.96 14.81 -26.97
N GLY A 105 16.72 13.84 -27.46
CA GLY A 105 18.11 13.63 -27.05
C GLY A 105 19.04 14.75 -27.51
N SER A 106 20.31 14.67 -27.10
CA SER A 106 21.36 15.58 -27.56
C SER A 106 21.45 15.56 -29.08
N GLY A 107 21.33 16.73 -29.73
CA GLY A 107 21.37 16.85 -31.18
C GLY A 107 20.00 16.76 -31.88
N GLY A 108 18.88 16.84 -31.14
CA GLY A 108 17.52 16.88 -31.72
C GLY A 108 17.01 15.51 -32.22
N GLN A 109 17.75 14.44 -31.97
CA GLN A 109 17.35 13.09 -32.35
C GLN A 109 16.41 12.50 -31.31
N GLN A 110 15.44 11.71 -31.77
CA GLN A 110 14.47 11.05 -30.89
C GLN A 110 15.12 9.90 -30.13
N ALA A 111 15.18 10.04 -28.83
CA ALA A 111 15.67 8.99 -27.94
C ALA A 111 14.59 7.91 -27.73
N ASN A 112 15.01 6.67 -27.48
CA ASN A 112 14.10 5.60 -27.09
C ASN A 112 14.16 5.37 -25.59
N CYS A 113 12.98 5.27 -24.98
CA CYS A 113 12.77 5.05 -23.57
C CYS A 113 12.18 3.66 -23.31
N ALA A 114 12.68 3.00 -22.28
CA ALA A 114 12.03 1.84 -21.70
C ALA A 114 11.24 2.27 -20.46
N THR A 115 9.98 1.92 -20.43
CA THR A 115 9.11 2.11 -19.28
C THR A 115 8.86 0.75 -18.64
N VAL A 116 9.24 0.59 -17.38
CA VAL A 116 8.98 -0.59 -16.57
C VAL A 116 7.85 -0.28 -15.62
N GLY A 117 6.70 -0.90 -15.83
CA GLY A 117 5.51 -0.76 -15.00
C GLY A 117 5.29 -2.01 -14.15
N LEU A 118 5.08 -1.80 -12.85
CA LEU A 118 4.69 -2.84 -11.90
C LEU A 118 3.30 -2.55 -11.37
N THR A 119 2.45 -3.58 -11.38
CA THR A 119 1.10 -3.50 -10.83
C THR A 119 0.90 -4.60 -9.82
N TYR A 120 0.49 -4.22 -8.61
CA TYR A 120 0.14 -5.14 -7.53
C TYR A 120 -1.36 -5.12 -7.27
N ASN A 121 -2.00 -6.29 -7.23
CA ASN A 121 -3.40 -6.40 -6.89
C ASN A 121 -3.58 -6.53 -5.37
N THR A 122 -4.14 -5.50 -4.75
CA THR A 122 -4.36 -5.44 -3.29
C THR A 122 -5.48 -6.36 -2.81
N GLN A 123 -6.36 -6.82 -3.70
CA GLN A 123 -7.47 -7.72 -3.35
C GLN A 123 -7.00 -9.12 -2.94
N SER A 124 -5.79 -9.51 -3.32
CA SER A 124 -5.18 -10.78 -2.90
C SER A 124 -4.80 -10.81 -1.41
N TRP A 125 -4.86 -9.67 -0.73
CA TRP A 125 -4.47 -9.58 0.67
C TRP A 125 -5.67 -9.73 1.60
N PRO A 126 -5.71 -10.79 2.43
CA PRO A 126 -6.88 -11.11 3.25
C PRO A 126 -7.25 -10.02 4.26
N LEU A 127 -6.26 -9.30 4.80
CA LEU A 127 -6.50 -8.20 5.75
C LEU A 127 -7.22 -7.01 5.10
N LEU A 128 -6.85 -6.65 3.86
CA LEU A 128 -7.51 -5.55 3.14
C LEU A 128 -8.94 -5.93 2.73
N ALA A 129 -9.17 -7.19 2.35
CA ALA A 129 -10.50 -7.67 2.01
C ALA A 129 -11.45 -7.64 3.22
N THR A 130 -10.97 -7.99 4.42
CA THR A 130 -11.78 -7.90 5.65
C THR A 130 -12.03 -6.45 6.05
N LEU A 131 -11.02 -5.58 5.95
CA LEU A 131 -11.14 -4.15 6.24
C LEU A 131 -12.15 -3.48 5.29
N GLN A 132 -12.10 -3.81 4.01
CA GLN A 132 -13.03 -3.29 3.00
C GLN A 132 -14.48 -3.70 3.32
N ARG A 133 -14.71 -4.95 3.74
CA ARG A 133 -16.04 -5.40 4.17
C ARG A 133 -16.53 -4.63 5.40
N LEU A 134 -15.65 -4.35 6.36
CA LEU A 134 -15.99 -3.59 7.57
C LEU A 134 -16.34 -2.14 7.25
N ILE A 135 -15.59 -1.50 6.36
CA ILE A 135 -15.82 -0.11 5.94
C ILE A 135 -17.12 0.02 5.13
N THR A 136 -17.44 -0.95 4.27
CA THR A 136 -18.68 -0.92 3.48
C THR A 136 -19.96 -1.09 4.32
N THR A 137 -19.84 -1.59 5.56
CA THR A 137 -20.98 -1.66 6.50
C THR A 137 -21.25 -0.35 7.23
N LEU A 138 -20.32 0.62 7.16
CA LEU A 138 -20.48 1.93 7.80
C LEU A 138 -21.26 2.88 6.88
N PRO A 139 -22.34 3.50 7.35
CA PRO A 139 -23.10 4.45 6.56
C PRO A 139 -22.26 5.68 6.21
N GLY A 140 -22.16 6.02 4.92
CA GLY A 140 -21.43 7.18 4.42
C GLY A 140 -20.03 6.91 3.87
N MET A 141 -19.48 5.71 3.99
CA MET A 141 -18.22 5.32 3.38
C MET A 141 -18.44 4.45 2.14
N GLY A 142 -18.06 4.96 0.97
CA GLY A 142 -18.15 4.23 -0.29
C GLY A 142 -17.06 3.16 -0.43
N PRO A 143 -17.22 2.20 -1.36
CA PRO A 143 -16.29 1.09 -1.58
C PRO A 143 -14.92 1.52 -2.14
N ASN A 144 -14.76 2.78 -2.53
CA ASN A 144 -13.58 3.28 -3.28
C ASN A 144 -12.47 3.87 -2.40
N TRP A 145 -12.53 3.71 -1.09
CA TRP A 145 -11.52 4.25 -0.16
C TRP A 145 -10.18 3.52 -0.21
N ILE A 146 -10.19 2.25 -0.57
CA ILE A 146 -8.98 1.44 -0.66
C ILE A 146 -8.67 1.21 -2.15
N PRO A 147 -7.48 1.59 -2.63
CA PRO A 147 -7.10 1.32 -4.01
C PRO A 147 -7.03 -0.19 -4.24
N THR A 148 -7.72 -0.67 -5.26
CA THR A 148 -7.74 -2.09 -5.64
C THR A 148 -6.43 -2.54 -6.30
N ARG A 149 -5.64 -1.59 -6.81
CA ARG A 149 -4.36 -1.83 -7.47
C ARG A 149 -3.37 -0.75 -7.09
N LEU A 150 -2.16 -1.16 -6.75
CA LEU A 150 -1.01 -0.28 -6.63
C LEU A 150 -0.22 -0.34 -7.94
N HIS A 151 0.16 0.82 -8.45
CA HIS A 151 0.92 0.93 -9.68
C HIS A 151 2.16 1.78 -9.44
N SER A 152 3.28 1.32 -9.97
CA SER A 152 4.53 2.08 -10.00
C SER A 152 5.19 1.90 -11.36
N GLN A 153 5.79 2.97 -11.87
CA GLN A 153 6.51 2.94 -13.15
C GLN A 153 7.83 3.69 -13.04
N ALA A 154 8.83 3.17 -13.73
CA ALA A 154 10.10 3.84 -13.93
C ALA A 154 10.39 3.94 -15.42
N VAL A 155 10.86 5.12 -15.86
CA VAL A 155 11.21 5.38 -17.24
C VAL A 155 12.70 5.63 -17.33
N VAL A 156 13.36 4.96 -18.26
CA VAL A 156 14.80 5.12 -18.50
C VAL A 156 15.08 5.23 -20.00
N GLN A 157 16.01 6.08 -20.35
CA GLN A 157 16.48 6.20 -21.73
C GLN A 157 17.45 5.03 -22.04
N ILE A 158 17.15 4.25 -23.07
CA ILE A 158 17.90 3.05 -23.47
C ILE A 158 18.75 3.22 -24.73
N SER A 159 18.48 4.22 -25.55
CA SER A 159 19.34 4.59 -26.68
C SER A 159 19.31 6.07 -26.91
N GLN A 160 20.48 6.63 -27.17
CA GLN A 160 20.59 7.89 -27.90
C GLN A 160 20.51 7.53 -29.38
N GLY A 161 19.72 8.25 -30.15
CA GLY A 161 19.71 8.05 -31.59
C GLY A 161 21.15 8.08 -32.09
N THR A 162 21.57 7.05 -32.84
CA THR A 162 22.85 7.08 -33.56
C THR A 162 22.85 8.27 -34.52
N PRO A 163 23.94 9.01 -34.57
CA PRO A 163 24.06 10.14 -35.52
C PRO A 163 23.90 9.66 -36.97
#